data_177e2cc808e22dbf5d6b6611c05a6ac8
#
_entry.id   177e2cc808e22dbf5d6b6611c05a6ac8
#
_cell.length_a   1.000
_cell.length_b   1.000
_cell.length_c   1.000
_cell.angle_alpha   90.00
_cell.angle_beta   90.00
_cell.angle_gamma   90.00
#
_symmetry.space_group_name_H-M   'P 1'
#
loop_
_entity.id
_entity.type
_entity.pdbx_description
1 polymer ?
#
loop_
_entity_poly.entity_id
_entity_poly.type
_entity_poly.pdbx_seq_one_letter_code
_entity_poly.pdbx_strand_id
1 'polypeptide(L)'
;MDLYEAIIKRKTVRKFEDRVLPKEVIGDIVAYADTVERLYDDIDINIEVVAGSKKAKAPHYITVYSEEKEGYGENAGYVMQYMVMYLVSMGLGCCYQGSSGYAAKRDAKGRKKVIVVAFGYADEECFRESIEASRHTQQDICTFKDKPNVNIDKLIEAVRMAPSSFNSQPWRMLVYKDSLHLFMKKARLPVTAHYNRINIGIARANIDMTADSQWIDIVSKQIPSFKDKKYNNLEYVISIKNVIDNNLM
;
A
#
# COMPACT_ATOMS: atom_id res chain seq x y z
N MET A 1 11.39 -3.90 14.05
CA MET A 1 10.24 -3.02 14.35
C MET A 1 8.97 -3.73 13.92
N ASP A 2 7.80 -3.37 14.47
CA ASP A 2 6.52 -3.89 13.97
C ASP A 2 6.09 -3.21 12.66
N LEU A 3 5.03 -3.73 12.01
CA LEU A 3 4.59 -3.23 10.71
C LEU A 3 4.03 -1.81 10.78
N TYR A 4 3.35 -1.42 11.88
CA TYR A 4 2.87 -0.06 12.04
C TYR A 4 4.02 0.93 12.18
N GLU A 5 5.02 0.60 12.99
CA GLU A 5 6.24 1.41 13.11
C GLU A 5 6.96 1.55 11.77
N ALA A 6 7.01 0.47 10.97
CA ALA A 6 7.55 0.50 9.62
C ALA A 6 6.77 1.46 8.70
N ILE A 7 5.43 1.48 8.77
CA ILE A 7 4.59 2.43 8.02
C ILE A 7 4.98 3.88 8.34
N ILE A 8 5.13 4.18 9.62
CA ILE A 8 5.40 5.55 10.09
C ILE A 8 6.82 5.99 9.73
N LYS A 9 7.82 5.13 9.94
CA LYS A 9 9.24 5.46 9.77
C LYS A 9 9.77 5.31 8.35
N ARG A 10 9.08 4.58 7.47
CA ARG A 10 9.56 4.29 6.11
C ARG A 10 9.92 5.57 5.34
N LYS A 11 11.12 5.60 4.82
CA LYS A 11 11.62 6.59 3.84
C LYS A 11 11.91 5.88 2.50
N THR A 12 11.81 6.58 1.39
CA THR A 12 12.24 6.05 0.09
C THR A 12 13.75 6.12 0.00
N VAL A 13 14.41 4.98 -0.16
CA VAL A 13 15.86 4.85 -0.35
C VAL A 13 16.15 4.70 -1.85
N ARG A 14 17.06 5.52 -2.37
CA ARG A 14 17.49 5.48 -3.77
C ARG A 14 18.95 5.16 -3.96
N LYS A 15 19.72 5.20 -2.88
CA LYS A 15 21.13 4.81 -2.84
C LYS A 15 21.27 3.55 -2.00
N PHE A 16 21.87 2.54 -2.59
CA PHE A 16 22.06 1.24 -1.96
C PHE A 16 23.55 0.89 -1.93
N GLU A 17 23.98 0.20 -0.88
CA GLU A 17 25.29 -0.41 -0.85
C GLU A 17 25.43 -1.43 -1.99
N ASP A 18 26.62 -1.56 -2.54
CA ASP A 18 26.95 -2.62 -3.51
C ASP A 18 27.22 -3.95 -2.78
N ARG A 19 26.26 -4.39 -1.99
CA ARG A 19 26.29 -5.61 -1.18
C ARG A 19 25.00 -6.40 -1.34
N VAL A 20 25.12 -7.64 -1.80
CA VAL A 20 23.99 -8.56 -1.87
C VAL A 20 23.59 -9.05 -0.49
N LEU A 21 22.31 -9.30 -0.30
CA LEU A 21 21.79 -9.91 0.92
C LEU A 21 22.21 -11.39 1.02
N PRO A 22 22.41 -11.93 2.23
CA PRO A 22 22.62 -13.36 2.45
C PRO A 22 21.46 -14.18 1.85
N LYS A 23 21.77 -15.41 1.40
CA LYS A 23 20.77 -16.30 0.80
C LYS A 23 19.62 -16.63 1.75
N GLU A 24 19.93 -16.75 3.03
CA GLU A 24 18.97 -17.02 4.10
C GLU A 24 17.95 -15.88 4.19
N VAL A 25 18.41 -14.62 4.17
CA VAL A 25 17.55 -13.43 4.19
C VAL A 25 16.66 -13.36 2.94
N ILE A 26 17.22 -13.68 1.77
CA ILE A 26 16.42 -13.76 0.53
C ILE A 26 15.38 -14.89 0.64
N GLY A 27 15.75 -16.04 1.24
CA GLY A 27 14.83 -17.15 1.51
C GLY A 27 13.65 -16.72 2.40
N ASP A 28 13.91 -15.98 3.48
CA ASP A 28 12.89 -15.45 4.37
C ASP A 28 11.93 -14.47 3.65
N ILE A 29 12.48 -13.62 2.77
CA ILE A 29 11.69 -12.68 1.98
C ILE A 29 10.78 -13.43 0.99
N VAL A 30 11.27 -14.47 0.35
CA VAL A 30 10.48 -15.32 -0.56
C VAL A 30 9.40 -16.07 0.22
N ALA A 31 9.74 -16.67 1.36
CA ALA A 31 8.78 -17.36 2.22
C ALA A 31 7.67 -16.42 2.72
N TYR A 32 8.04 -15.20 3.11
CA TYR A 32 7.04 -14.19 3.51
C TYR A 32 6.08 -13.84 2.36
N ALA A 33 6.56 -13.76 1.11
CA ALA A 33 5.72 -13.48 -0.05
C ALA A 33 4.58 -14.50 -0.23
N ASP A 34 4.81 -15.76 0.15
CA ASP A 34 3.81 -16.84 0.07
C ASP A 34 2.74 -16.71 1.17
N THR A 35 3.03 -16.01 2.27
CA THR A 35 2.09 -15.79 3.39
C THR A 35 1.20 -14.57 3.22
N VAL A 36 1.55 -13.66 2.30
CA VAL A 36 0.77 -12.42 2.12
C VAL A 36 -0.58 -12.72 1.49
N GLU A 37 -1.65 -12.39 2.19
CA GLU A 37 -3.02 -12.50 1.68
C GLU A 37 -3.25 -11.62 0.44
N ARG A 38 -4.28 -11.94 -0.32
CA ARG A 38 -4.68 -11.21 -1.53
C ARG A 38 -5.99 -10.48 -1.26
N LEU A 39 -6.17 -9.31 -1.89
CA LEU A 39 -7.48 -8.63 -1.86
C LEU A 39 -8.53 -9.37 -2.69
N TYR A 40 -8.07 -10.04 -3.75
CA TYR A 40 -8.93 -10.74 -4.72
C TYR A 40 -8.28 -12.08 -5.04
N ASP A 41 -8.84 -13.17 -4.48
CA ASP A 41 -8.30 -14.53 -4.59
C ASP A 41 -8.47 -15.11 -6.01
N ASP A 42 -9.41 -14.58 -6.79
CA ASP A 42 -9.67 -15.02 -8.17
C ASP A 42 -8.70 -14.39 -9.19
N ILE A 43 -7.78 -13.53 -8.77
CA ILE A 43 -6.75 -12.91 -9.61
C ILE A 43 -5.42 -13.63 -9.40
N ASP A 44 -4.93 -14.35 -10.42
CA ASP A 44 -3.60 -14.99 -10.34
C ASP A 44 -2.48 -13.94 -10.28
N ILE A 45 -1.68 -14.01 -9.22
CA ILE A 45 -0.59 -13.08 -8.94
C ILE A 45 0.72 -13.83 -8.64
N ASN A 46 1.84 -13.29 -9.08
CA ASN A 46 3.17 -13.82 -8.81
C ASN A 46 4.08 -12.73 -8.25
N ILE A 47 4.81 -13.07 -7.21
CA ILE A 47 5.82 -12.21 -6.60
C ILE A 47 7.18 -12.83 -6.92
N GLU A 48 7.98 -12.12 -7.68
CA GLU A 48 9.35 -12.53 -8.00
C GLU A 48 10.37 -11.70 -7.23
N VAL A 49 11.30 -12.37 -6.55
CA VAL A 49 12.45 -11.76 -5.89
C VAL A 49 13.70 -12.12 -6.68
N VAL A 50 14.39 -11.12 -7.22
CA VAL A 50 15.56 -11.32 -8.08
C VAL A 50 16.74 -10.46 -7.67
N ALA A 51 17.96 -10.99 -7.87
CA ALA A 51 19.17 -10.21 -7.73
C ALA A 51 19.30 -9.16 -8.84
N GLY A 52 19.81 -7.99 -8.52
CA GLY A 52 20.18 -6.97 -9.47
C GLY A 52 21.32 -7.40 -10.40
N SER A 53 21.35 -6.89 -11.61
CA SER A 53 22.51 -7.04 -12.49
C SER A 53 23.60 -6.01 -12.11
N LYS A 54 24.86 -6.22 -12.57
CA LYS A 54 25.95 -5.26 -12.35
C LYS A 54 25.67 -3.82 -12.82
N LYS A 55 24.66 -3.61 -13.67
CA LYS A 55 24.21 -2.29 -14.14
C LYS A 55 22.99 -1.78 -13.39
N ALA A 56 22.48 -2.55 -12.45
CA ALA A 56 21.29 -2.20 -11.67
C ALA A 56 21.62 -1.16 -10.59
N LYS A 57 20.66 -0.30 -10.28
CA LYS A 57 20.80 0.73 -9.22
C LYS A 57 20.63 0.19 -7.80
N ALA A 58 20.20 -1.06 -7.66
CA ALA A 58 20.01 -1.74 -6.39
C ALA A 58 20.43 -3.20 -6.49
N PRO A 59 20.86 -3.84 -5.38
CA PRO A 59 21.30 -5.23 -5.38
C PRO A 59 20.15 -6.22 -5.60
N HIS A 60 18.91 -5.85 -5.27
CA HIS A 60 17.77 -6.74 -5.36
C HIS A 60 16.49 -6.01 -5.81
N TYR A 61 15.56 -6.77 -6.40
CA TYR A 61 14.26 -6.28 -6.86
C TYR A 61 13.17 -7.28 -6.49
N ILE A 62 11.99 -6.75 -6.12
CA ILE A 62 10.74 -7.50 -6.08
C ILE A 62 9.87 -7.01 -7.23
N THR A 63 9.30 -7.95 -7.98
CA THR A 63 8.36 -7.65 -9.07
C THR A 63 7.05 -8.38 -8.79
N VAL A 64 5.93 -7.65 -8.87
CA VAL A 64 4.60 -8.26 -8.87
C VAL A 64 4.09 -8.33 -10.30
N TYR A 65 3.76 -9.55 -10.71
CA TYR A 65 3.05 -9.86 -11.94
C TYR A 65 1.62 -10.26 -11.62
N SER A 66 0.67 -9.89 -12.44
CA SER A 66 -0.74 -10.20 -12.25
C SER A 66 -1.45 -10.51 -13.55
N GLU A 67 -2.45 -11.37 -13.47
CA GLU A 67 -3.50 -11.50 -14.48
C GLU A 67 -4.24 -10.15 -14.59
N GLU A 68 -4.63 -9.76 -15.82
CA GLU A 68 -5.26 -8.47 -16.09
C GLU A 68 -6.79 -8.57 -15.93
N LYS A 69 -7.28 -8.80 -14.70
CA LYS A 69 -8.69 -8.73 -14.32
C LYS A 69 -9.02 -7.42 -13.61
N GLU A 70 -10.31 -7.12 -13.42
CA GLU A 70 -10.73 -5.98 -12.59
C GLU A 70 -10.14 -6.09 -11.18
N GLY A 71 -9.59 -4.99 -10.65
CA GLY A 71 -8.95 -4.97 -9.33
C GLY A 71 -7.47 -5.38 -9.32
N TYR A 72 -6.88 -5.85 -10.42
CA TYR A 72 -5.49 -6.34 -10.42
C TYR A 72 -4.46 -5.30 -9.94
N GLY A 73 -4.69 -4.03 -10.22
CA GLY A 73 -3.80 -2.95 -9.77
C GLY A 73 -3.85 -2.74 -8.26
N GLU A 74 -5.06 -2.81 -7.68
CA GLU A 74 -5.25 -2.73 -6.22
C GLU A 74 -4.62 -3.93 -5.53
N ASN A 75 -4.87 -5.14 -6.05
CA ASN A 75 -4.30 -6.39 -5.52
C ASN A 75 -2.77 -6.35 -5.52
N ALA A 76 -2.16 -5.93 -6.63
CA ALA A 76 -0.71 -5.82 -6.74
C ALA A 76 -0.13 -4.75 -5.79
N GLY A 77 -0.79 -3.61 -5.63
CA GLY A 77 -0.41 -2.56 -4.70
C GLY A 77 -0.46 -3.01 -3.24
N TYR A 78 -1.52 -3.74 -2.89
CA TYR A 78 -1.74 -4.31 -1.57
C TYR A 78 -0.62 -5.29 -1.19
N VAL A 79 -0.41 -6.29 -2.01
CA VAL A 79 0.64 -7.30 -1.80
C VAL A 79 2.03 -6.68 -1.73
N MET A 80 2.35 -5.78 -2.67
CA MET A 80 3.66 -5.13 -2.67
C MET A 80 3.89 -4.29 -1.42
N GLN A 81 2.86 -3.67 -0.85
CA GLN A 81 3.00 -2.87 0.37
C GLN A 81 3.34 -3.75 1.58
N TYR A 82 2.75 -4.94 1.71
CA TYR A 82 3.16 -5.91 2.74
C TYR A 82 4.63 -6.29 2.61
N MET A 83 5.06 -6.60 1.39
CA MET A 83 6.47 -6.89 1.11
C MET A 83 7.38 -5.74 1.51
N VAL A 84 7.01 -4.50 1.15
CA VAL A 84 7.80 -3.30 1.49
C VAL A 84 7.85 -3.09 3.00
N MET A 85 6.74 -3.26 3.72
CA MET A 85 6.74 -3.11 5.19
C MET A 85 7.58 -4.20 5.86
N TYR A 86 7.53 -5.43 5.37
CA TYR A 86 8.40 -6.50 5.86
C TYR A 86 9.90 -6.16 5.65
N LEU A 87 10.28 -5.70 4.45
CA LEU A 87 11.67 -5.28 4.19
C LEU A 87 12.11 -4.13 5.13
N VAL A 88 11.25 -3.14 5.31
CA VAL A 88 11.53 -2.00 6.22
C VAL A 88 11.64 -2.45 7.67
N SER A 89 10.81 -3.40 8.11
CA SER A 89 10.88 -3.96 9.47
C SER A 89 12.20 -4.67 9.74
N MET A 90 12.83 -5.22 8.68
CA MET A 90 14.18 -5.83 8.72
C MET A 90 15.32 -4.80 8.64
N GLY A 91 15.03 -3.50 8.53
CA GLY A 91 16.03 -2.45 8.39
C GLY A 91 16.55 -2.23 6.97
N LEU A 92 15.86 -2.78 5.95
CA LEU A 92 16.26 -2.63 4.55
C LEU A 92 15.66 -1.38 3.90
N GLY A 93 16.44 -0.73 3.04
CA GLY A 93 15.99 0.36 2.20
C GLY A 93 15.15 -0.13 1.02
N CYS A 94 14.11 0.65 0.65
CA CYS A 94 13.19 0.30 -0.42
C CYS A 94 12.84 1.50 -1.31
N CYS A 95 12.65 1.25 -2.61
CA CYS A 95 12.18 2.25 -3.56
C CYS A 95 11.18 1.66 -4.57
N TYR A 96 9.96 2.16 -4.60
CA TYR A 96 8.99 1.87 -5.67
C TYR A 96 9.48 2.40 -7.01
N GLN A 97 9.43 1.56 -8.06
CA GLN A 97 9.93 1.83 -9.41
C GLN A 97 8.77 1.83 -10.42
N GLY A 98 8.09 2.96 -10.59
CA GLY A 98 6.89 3.05 -11.44
C GLY A 98 7.11 2.75 -12.94
N SER A 99 8.31 3.05 -13.47
CA SER A 99 8.64 2.87 -14.90
C SER A 99 9.89 2.02 -15.11
N SER A 100 10.13 1.06 -14.22
CA SER A 100 11.34 0.23 -14.29
C SER A 100 11.37 -0.67 -15.53
N GLY A 101 12.42 -0.54 -16.32
CA GLY A 101 12.77 -1.50 -17.38
C GLY A 101 13.44 -2.78 -16.86
N TYR A 102 13.60 -2.89 -15.55
CA TYR A 102 14.40 -3.93 -14.91
C TYR A 102 13.81 -5.35 -15.04
N ALA A 103 12.49 -5.49 -14.98
CA ALA A 103 11.82 -6.78 -15.10
C ALA A 103 11.15 -6.94 -16.48
N ALA A 104 10.97 -8.19 -16.91
CA ALA A 104 10.23 -8.49 -18.13
C ALA A 104 8.81 -7.89 -18.10
N LYS A 105 8.24 -7.56 -19.25
CA LYS A 105 6.88 -7.02 -19.34
C LYS A 105 5.82 -8.03 -18.90
N ARG A 106 6.11 -9.33 -19.10
CA ARG A 106 5.29 -10.47 -18.69
C ARG A 106 6.18 -11.56 -18.13
N ASP A 107 5.66 -12.33 -17.20
CA ASP A 107 6.33 -13.52 -16.68
C ASP A 107 6.12 -14.74 -17.59
N ALA A 108 6.65 -15.90 -17.16
CA ALA A 108 6.56 -17.16 -17.92
C ALA A 108 5.12 -17.66 -18.14
N LYS A 109 4.16 -17.26 -17.29
CA LYS A 109 2.73 -17.59 -17.44
C LYS A 109 1.96 -16.50 -18.21
N GLY A 110 2.62 -15.47 -18.71
CA GLY A 110 2.01 -14.38 -19.47
C GLY A 110 1.36 -13.30 -18.62
N ARG A 111 1.47 -13.35 -17.26
CA ARG A 111 0.95 -12.31 -16.36
C ARG A 111 1.71 -11.02 -16.56
N LYS A 112 1.01 -9.91 -16.50
CA LYS A 112 1.56 -8.58 -16.73
C LYS A 112 2.35 -8.08 -15.53
N LYS A 113 3.52 -7.50 -15.77
CA LYS A 113 4.24 -6.72 -14.76
C LYS A 113 3.42 -5.51 -14.32
N VAL A 114 3.13 -5.40 -13.02
CA VAL A 114 2.32 -4.31 -12.46
C VAL A 114 3.20 -3.31 -11.72
N ILE A 115 4.07 -3.78 -10.84
CA ILE A 115 4.89 -2.92 -9.98
C ILE A 115 6.22 -3.59 -9.64
N VAL A 116 7.25 -2.76 -9.47
CA VAL A 116 8.60 -3.19 -9.08
C VAL A 116 9.05 -2.38 -7.88
N VAL A 117 9.75 -3.01 -6.94
CA VAL A 117 10.45 -2.38 -5.82
C VAL A 117 11.91 -2.78 -5.86
N ALA A 118 12.80 -1.77 -5.82
CA ALA A 118 14.22 -1.96 -5.58
C ALA A 118 14.47 -2.00 -4.07
N PHE A 119 15.35 -2.89 -3.59
CA PHE A 119 15.67 -2.98 -2.17
C PHE A 119 17.09 -3.48 -1.90
N GLY A 120 17.58 -3.25 -0.67
CA GLY A 120 18.89 -3.66 -0.20
C GLY A 120 19.31 -2.88 1.04
N TYR A 121 20.58 -3.05 1.45
CA TYR A 121 21.16 -2.19 2.48
C TYR A 121 21.23 -0.75 1.96
N ALA A 122 20.77 0.19 2.79
CA ALA A 122 20.74 1.59 2.41
C ALA A 122 22.12 2.24 2.55
N ASP A 123 22.57 2.97 1.52
CA ASP A 123 23.73 3.87 1.56
C ASP A 123 23.26 5.34 1.79
N GLU A 124 22.17 5.49 2.51
CA GLU A 124 21.61 6.74 2.97
C GLU A 124 20.65 6.45 4.14
N GLU A 125 20.19 7.49 4.83
CA GLU A 125 19.22 7.32 5.91
C GLU A 125 17.92 6.66 5.38
N CYS A 126 17.54 5.53 5.98
CA CYS A 126 16.39 4.73 5.54
C CYS A 126 15.10 4.96 6.36
N PHE A 127 15.20 5.66 7.48
CA PHE A 127 14.08 6.00 8.34
C PHE A 127 13.90 7.51 8.47
N ARG A 128 12.73 7.93 8.91
CA ARG A 128 12.40 9.33 9.21
C ARG A 128 11.33 9.40 10.29
N GLU A 129 11.18 10.56 10.88
CA GLU A 129 10.01 10.87 11.70
C GLU A 129 8.80 11.21 10.81
N SER A 130 7.58 10.94 11.28
CA SER A 130 6.38 11.16 10.48
C SER A 130 6.18 12.63 10.06
N ILE A 131 6.61 13.57 10.91
CA ILE A 131 6.54 15.00 10.63
C ILE A 131 7.42 15.45 9.45
N GLU A 132 8.49 14.70 9.16
CA GLU A 132 9.38 14.97 8.03
C GLU A 132 8.79 14.48 6.69
N ALA A 133 7.69 13.72 6.74
CA ALA A 133 7.07 13.20 5.55
C ALA A 133 6.32 14.29 4.79
N SER A 134 6.68 14.51 3.51
CA SER A 134 5.87 15.34 2.62
C SER A 134 4.55 14.64 2.33
N ARG A 135 3.53 14.91 3.14
CA ARG A 135 2.19 14.34 3.06
C ARG A 135 1.14 15.43 3.23
N HIS A 136 -0.02 15.21 2.64
CA HIS A 136 -1.21 16.00 2.96
C HIS A 136 -1.50 15.96 4.46
N THR A 137 -2.11 17.03 4.97
CA THR A 137 -2.57 17.04 6.36
C THR A 137 -3.76 16.08 6.53
N GLN A 138 -4.06 15.72 7.78
CA GLN A 138 -5.24 14.93 8.09
C GLN A 138 -6.52 15.61 7.56
N GLN A 139 -6.64 16.93 7.69
CA GLN A 139 -7.78 17.71 7.22
C GLN A 139 -7.94 17.68 5.69
N ASP A 140 -6.84 17.53 4.93
CA ASP A 140 -6.89 17.43 3.47
C ASP A 140 -7.42 16.09 2.97
N ILE A 141 -7.21 15.02 3.74
CA ILE A 141 -7.52 13.65 3.34
C ILE A 141 -8.71 13.03 4.07
N CYS A 142 -9.11 13.61 5.21
CA CYS A 142 -10.15 13.08 6.07
C CYS A 142 -11.24 14.12 6.34
N THR A 143 -12.49 13.69 6.29
CA THR A 143 -13.66 14.51 6.70
C THR A 143 -14.43 13.74 7.76
N PHE A 144 -14.53 14.32 8.95
CA PHE A 144 -15.37 13.79 10.03
C PHE A 144 -16.81 14.25 9.83
N LYS A 145 -17.74 13.31 9.73
CA LYS A 145 -19.18 13.53 9.72
C LYS A 145 -19.75 13.41 11.12
N ASP A 146 -19.20 12.49 11.91
CA ASP A 146 -19.55 12.28 13.30
C ASP A 146 -18.26 12.13 14.12
N LYS A 147 -18.39 12.24 15.45
CA LYS A 147 -17.31 11.85 16.37
C LYS A 147 -17.25 10.31 16.42
N PRO A 148 -16.12 9.69 16.07
CA PRO A 148 -16.01 8.23 16.12
C PRO A 148 -16.09 7.70 17.56
N ASN A 149 -16.63 6.50 17.71
CA ASN A 149 -16.76 5.82 19.01
C ASN A 149 -15.42 5.32 19.56
N VAL A 150 -14.43 5.12 18.67
CA VAL A 150 -13.09 4.61 18.99
C VAL A 150 -12.03 5.54 18.43
N ASN A 151 -10.83 5.43 18.96
CA ASN A 151 -9.71 6.21 18.41
C ASN A 151 -9.29 5.60 17.06
N ILE A 152 -9.35 6.41 16.00
CA ILE A 152 -8.99 6.06 14.63
C ILE A 152 -7.72 6.77 14.14
N ASP A 153 -7.03 7.50 15.01
CA ASP A 153 -5.87 8.31 14.61
C ASP A 153 -4.77 7.46 13.97
N LYS A 154 -4.54 6.25 14.48
CA LYS A 154 -3.58 5.30 13.90
C LYS A 154 -3.95 4.89 12.47
N LEU A 155 -5.23 4.60 12.19
CA LEU A 155 -5.70 4.24 10.86
C LEU A 155 -5.56 5.41 9.88
N ILE A 156 -5.95 6.61 10.30
CA ILE A 156 -5.83 7.81 9.47
C ILE A 156 -4.36 8.10 9.18
N GLU A 157 -3.49 8.00 10.19
CA GLU A 157 -2.06 8.23 10.02
C GLU A 157 -1.42 7.18 9.11
N ALA A 158 -1.80 5.90 9.23
CA ALA A 158 -1.33 4.84 8.36
C ALA A 158 -1.68 5.10 6.88
N VAL A 159 -2.92 5.55 6.59
CA VAL A 159 -3.31 5.96 5.24
C VAL A 159 -2.54 7.19 4.78
N ARG A 160 -2.38 8.19 5.65
CA ARG A 160 -1.62 9.42 5.36
C ARG A 160 -0.18 9.12 4.97
N MET A 161 0.46 8.17 5.65
CA MET A 161 1.86 7.78 5.45
C MET A 161 2.08 6.86 4.25
N ALA A 162 1.03 6.31 3.67
CA ALA A 162 1.13 5.44 2.50
C ALA A 162 1.92 6.11 1.36
N PRO A 163 2.84 5.39 0.69
CA PRO A 163 3.49 5.91 -0.50
C PRO A 163 2.53 5.93 -1.69
N SER A 164 2.74 6.87 -2.60
CA SER A 164 1.97 6.95 -3.84
C SER A 164 2.83 7.44 -5.01
N SER A 165 2.46 7.05 -6.21
CA SER A 165 3.11 7.50 -7.44
C SER A 165 3.05 9.03 -7.53
N PHE A 166 4.20 9.67 -7.76
CA PHE A 166 4.35 11.12 -7.78
C PHE A 166 3.87 11.83 -6.50
N ASN A 167 3.82 11.13 -5.37
CA ASN A 167 3.26 11.60 -4.10
C ASN A 167 1.82 12.15 -4.23
N SER A 168 1.03 11.59 -5.13
CA SER A 168 -0.31 12.09 -5.53
C SER A 168 -1.37 11.95 -4.43
N GLN A 169 -1.20 10.99 -3.51
CA GLN A 169 -2.07 10.77 -2.36
C GLN A 169 -3.57 10.81 -2.74
N PRO A 170 -4.03 9.89 -3.62
CA PRO A 170 -5.34 9.99 -4.25
C PRO A 170 -6.51 9.63 -3.33
N TRP A 171 -6.25 9.18 -2.13
CA TRP A 171 -7.25 8.76 -1.16
C TRP A 171 -7.94 9.92 -0.46
N ARG A 172 -9.20 9.69 -0.09
CA ARG A 172 -10.02 10.54 0.78
C ARG A 172 -10.81 9.66 1.71
N MET A 173 -10.96 10.08 2.94
CA MET A 173 -11.66 9.34 3.98
C MET A 173 -12.85 10.13 4.49
N LEU A 174 -13.98 9.43 4.71
CA LEU A 174 -15.12 9.95 5.45
C LEU A 174 -15.30 9.11 6.71
N VAL A 175 -15.34 9.80 7.84
CA VAL A 175 -15.47 9.16 9.16
C VAL A 175 -16.85 9.45 9.72
N TYR A 176 -17.52 8.37 10.11
CA TYR A 176 -18.77 8.36 10.85
C TYR A 176 -18.56 7.80 12.25
N LYS A 177 -19.63 7.70 13.02
CA LYS A 177 -19.59 7.25 14.42
C LYS A 177 -18.92 5.87 14.57
N ASP A 178 -19.23 4.92 13.69
CA ASP A 178 -18.81 3.51 13.74
C ASP A 178 -18.10 3.02 12.48
N SER A 179 -17.86 3.90 11.51
CA SER A 179 -17.33 3.50 10.21
C SER A 179 -16.42 4.54 9.57
N LEU A 180 -15.49 4.04 8.76
CA LEU A 180 -14.63 4.82 7.90
C LEU A 180 -14.84 4.38 6.45
N HIS A 181 -15.08 5.31 5.55
CA HIS A 181 -15.21 5.05 4.12
C HIS A 181 -14.01 5.62 3.37
N LEU A 182 -13.36 4.76 2.60
CA LEU A 182 -12.24 5.14 1.74
C LEU A 182 -12.73 5.42 0.33
N PHE A 183 -12.29 6.53 -0.22
CA PHE A 183 -12.54 6.96 -1.60
C PHE A 183 -11.23 7.23 -2.32
N MET A 184 -11.27 7.13 -3.63
CA MET A 184 -10.19 7.48 -4.54
C MET A 184 -10.57 8.67 -5.42
N LYS A 185 -9.65 9.60 -5.64
CA LYS A 185 -9.83 10.65 -6.65
C LYS A 185 -9.93 10.03 -8.04
N LYS A 186 -11.00 10.36 -8.78
CA LYS A 186 -11.13 9.96 -10.18
C LYS A 186 -9.99 10.56 -11.01
N ALA A 187 -9.39 9.74 -11.84
CA ALA A 187 -8.33 10.16 -12.74
C ALA A 187 -8.90 10.54 -14.12
N ARG A 188 -8.33 11.57 -14.74
CA ARG A 188 -8.70 11.98 -16.09
C ARG A 188 -7.97 11.19 -17.18
N LEU A 189 -6.75 10.71 -16.87
CA LEU A 189 -5.89 9.99 -17.82
C LEU A 189 -5.79 8.51 -17.42
N PRO A 190 -5.78 7.57 -18.40
CA PRO A 190 -5.69 6.13 -18.12
C PRO A 190 -4.45 5.74 -17.29
N VAL A 191 -3.30 6.36 -17.57
CA VAL A 191 -2.06 6.10 -16.84
C VAL A 191 -2.19 6.50 -15.36
N THR A 192 -2.82 7.64 -15.07
CA THR A 192 -3.08 8.09 -13.71
C THR A 192 -4.10 7.18 -13.03
N ALA A 193 -5.13 6.73 -13.74
CA ALA A 193 -6.11 5.77 -13.23
C ALA A 193 -5.42 4.47 -12.80
N HIS A 194 -4.55 3.93 -13.62
CA HIS A 194 -3.78 2.73 -13.30
C HIS A 194 -2.94 2.90 -12.01
N TYR A 195 -2.17 4.00 -11.91
CA TYR A 195 -1.39 4.25 -10.70
C TYR A 195 -2.26 4.51 -9.47
N ASN A 196 -3.41 5.16 -9.62
CA ASN A 196 -4.32 5.39 -8.51
C ASN A 196 -4.85 4.08 -7.93
N ARG A 197 -5.15 3.06 -8.77
CA ARG A 197 -5.55 1.73 -8.30
C ARG A 197 -4.45 1.08 -7.46
N ILE A 198 -3.20 1.11 -7.92
CA ILE A 198 -2.04 0.61 -7.15
C ILE A 198 -1.91 1.38 -5.83
N ASN A 199 -1.98 2.71 -5.87
CA ASN A 199 -1.87 3.56 -4.68
C ASN A 199 -2.97 3.25 -3.64
N ILE A 200 -4.17 2.92 -4.08
CA ILE A 200 -5.29 2.52 -3.20
C ILE A 200 -5.01 1.15 -2.57
N GLY A 201 -4.50 0.19 -3.32
CA GLY A 201 -4.06 -1.10 -2.76
C GLY A 201 -3.02 -0.92 -1.66
N ILE A 202 -2.03 -0.05 -1.88
CA ILE A 202 -1.03 0.32 -0.88
C ILE A 202 -1.68 0.93 0.38
N ALA A 203 -2.61 1.86 0.22
CA ALA A 203 -3.31 2.49 1.35
C ALA A 203 -4.18 1.48 2.12
N ARG A 204 -4.84 0.54 1.43
CA ARG A 204 -5.60 -0.55 2.05
C ARG A 204 -4.69 -1.46 2.88
N ALA A 205 -3.56 -1.88 2.34
CA ALA A 205 -2.60 -2.69 3.10
C ALA A 205 -2.17 -1.98 4.40
N ASN A 206 -1.96 -0.66 4.36
CA ASN A 206 -1.65 0.09 5.57
C ASN A 206 -2.81 0.08 6.59
N ILE A 207 -4.07 0.16 6.12
CA ILE A 207 -5.25 0.03 6.98
C ILE A 207 -5.23 -1.34 7.65
N ASP A 208 -5.09 -2.42 6.88
CA ASP A 208 -5.18 -3.79 7.38
C ASP A 208 -4.04 -4.13 8.36
N MET A 209 -2.82 -3.68 8.08
CA MET A 209 -1.68 -3.84 9.01
C MET A 209 -1.85 -3.05 10.32
N THR A 210 -2.77 -2.08 10.36
CA THR A 210 -2.97 -1.18 11.51
C THR A 210 -4.28 -1.47 12.24
N ALA A 211 -5.26 -2.02 11.53
CA ALA A 211 -6.55 -2.41 12.10
C ALA A 211 -6.35 -3.52 13.14
N ASP A 212 -7.01 -3.37 14.27
CA ASP A 212 -7.11 -4.42 15.29
C ASP A 212 -8.39 -5.26 15.06
N SER A 213 -8.62 -6.24 15.92
CA SER A 213 -9.78 -7.14 15.85
C SER A 213 -11.15 -6.44 15.95
N GLN A 214 -11.17 -5.14 16.27
CA GLN A 214 -12.41 -4.36 16.37
C GLN A 214 -12.87 -3.83 15.00
N TRP A 215 -12.04 -3.92 13.95
CA TRP A 215 -12.37 -3.43 12.61
C TRP A 215 -12.63 -4.58 11.66
N ILE A 216 -13.75 -4.52 10.96
CA ILE A 216 -14.14 -5.50 9.94
C ILE A 216 -14.32 -4.78 8.60
N ASP A 217 -13.75 -5.33 7.55
CA ASP A 217 -14.02 -4.90 6.19
C ASP A 217 -15.49 -5.13 5.83
N ILE A 218 -16.17 -4.05 5.49
CA ILE A 218 -17.52 -4.14 4.92
C ILE A 218 -17.41 -3.73 3.46
N VAL A 219 -17.47 -4.72 2.58
CA VAL A 219 -17.71 -4.45 1.16
C VAL A 219 -19.17 -4.07 1.00
N SER A 220 -19.49 -2.80 1.23
CA SER A 220 -20.82 -2.27 0.97
C SER A 220 -20.90 -1.76 -0.45
N LYS A 221 -21.75 -2.39 -1.29
CA LYS A 221 -22.14 -1.84 -2.58
C LYS A 221 -23.13 -0.66 -2.46
N GLN A 222 -23.61 -0.38 -1.25
CA GLN A 222 -24.51 0.73 -0.97
C GLN A 222 -23.75 1.85 -0.29
N ILE A 223 -23.21 2.72 -1.10
CA ILE A 223 -22.78 4.03 -0.64
C ILE A 223 -24.03 4.82 -0.31
N PRO A 224 -24.11 5.45 0.88
CA PRO A 224 -25.05 6.54 1.05
C PRO A 224 -24.84 7.50 -0.12
N SER A 225 -25.87 7.78 -0.90
CA SER A 225 -25.75 8.66 -2.06
C SER A 225 -25.27 10.03 -1.57
N PHE A 226 -23.97 10.27 -1.66
CA PHE A 226 -23.41 11.58 -1.33
C PHE A 226 -23.86 12.57 -2.38
N LYS A 227 -24.94 13.27 -2.12
CA LYS A 227 -25.46 14.36 -2.97
C LYS A 227 -24.57 15.62 -2.90
N ASP A 228 -23.48 15.57 -2.14
CA ASP A 228 -22.57 16.70 -2.00
C ASP A 228 -21.64 16.79 -3.22
N LYS A 229 -21.73 17.91 -3.96
CA LYS A 229 -20.89 18.19 -5.13
C LYS A 229 -19.37 18.05 -4.85
N LYS A 230 -18.94 18.23 -3.60
CA LYS A 230 -17.55 18.06 -3.15
C LYS A 230 -17.02 16.65 -3.43
N TYR A 231 -17.90 15.64 -3.49
CA TYR A 231 -17.52 14.23 -3.66
C TYR A 231 -17.75 13.68 -5.08
N ASN A 232 -18.26 14.49 -6.01
CA ASN A 232 -18.53 14.06 -7.40
C ASN A 232 -17.27 13.55 -8.14
N ASN A 233 -16.08 14.01 -7.73
CA ASN A 233 -14.79 13.61 -8.28
C ASN A 233 -14.14 12.42 -7.55
N LEU A 234 -14.87 11.79 -6.62
CA LEU A 234 -14.42 10.64 -5.88
C LEU A 234 -15.09 9.37 -6.38
N GLU A 235 -14.36 8.28 -6.29
CA GLU A 235 -14.83 6.93 -6.50
C GLU A 235 -14.74 6.20 -5.17
N TYR A 236 -15.82 5.51 -4.80
CA TYR A 236 -15.85 4.69 -3.59
C TYR A 236 -14.93 3.48 -3.74
N VAL A 237 -14.21 3.14 -2.67
CA VAL A 237 -13.31 1.99 -2.63
C VAL A 237 -13.84 0.94 -1.66
N ILE A 238 -13.90 1.27 -0.38
CA ILE A 238 -14.30 0.33 0.69
C ILE A 238 -14.82 1.08 1.91
N SER A 239 -15.60 0.38 2.71
CA SER A 239 -15.95 0.77 4.08
C SER A 239 -15.38 -0.23 5.07
N ILE A 240 -14.82 0.26 6.15
CA ILE A 240 -14.51 -0.52 7.33
C ILE A 240 -15.43 -0.08 8.47
N LYS A 241 -15.93 -1.05 9.24
CA LYS A 241 -16.81 -0.81 10.38
C LYS A 241 -16.14 -1.22 11.67
N ASN A 242 -16.26 -0.39 12.68
CA ASN A 242 -15.92 -0.80 14.03
C ASN A 242 -17.06 -1.67 14.58
N VAL A 243 -16.73 -2.87 14.99
CA VAL A 243 -17.64 -3.77 15.71
C VAL A 243 -17.37 -3.61 17.20
N ILE A 244 -18.07 -2.66 17.80
CA ILE A 244 -18.16 -2.62 19.25
C ILE A 244 -19.03 -3.83 19.64
N ASP A 245 -18.45 -4.76 20.39
CA ASP A 245 -19.19 -5.87 20.97
C ASP A 245 -20.25 -5.29 21.90
N ASN A 246 -21.50 -5.21 21.43
CA ASN A 246 -22.65 -4.76 22.23
C ASN A 246 -23.00 -5.75 23.34
N ASN A 247 -22.15 -6.78 23.57
CA ASN A 247 -22.35 -7.81 24.60
C ASN A 247 -21.64 -7.50 25.92
N LEU A 248 -21.08 -6.29 26.10
CA LEU A 248 -20.41 -5.86 27.35
C LEU A 248 -21.15 -4.70 28.04
N MET A 249 -22.47 -4.58 27.89
CA MET A 249 -23.31 -3.76 28.77
C MET A 249 -24.28 -4.61 29.55
#